data_e25a041839e542bfefc2baaac3362023
#
_entry.id   e25a041839e542bfefc2baaac3362023
#
_cell.length_a   1.000
_cell.length_b   1.000
_cell.length_c   1.000
_cell.angle_alpha   90.00
_cell.angle_beta   90.00
_cell.angle_gamma   90.00
#
_symmetry.space_group_name_H-M   'P 1'
#
loop_
_entity.id
_entity.type
_entity.pdbx_description
1 polymer ?
#
loop_
_entity_poly.entity_id
_entity_poly.type
_entity_poly.pdbx_seq_one_letter_code
_entity_poly.pdbx_strand_id
1 'polypeptide(L)'
;EKNNVQSVFTVGGFGFSGQGQNNGLAFISLKPWSERVGEENSVTAIIQRAMIALSSINKAVVFPFNLPAVAELGTASGFDMELLDNGNLGHEKLTQARNELLSLAAQSPNQVIGVRPNGLEDTPMFKVNVNAAKAEAMGVALSDINQTISTAFGSSYVNDFLNQGRVKKVYVQAGTPFRMLPDNINQWYVRNASGTMAPLSAYSSTEWTYGSPRLERYNGIPSMEILGEAAAGKSTGDAMKFMADLVAKLPAGVGYSWTGLSYQEALSSNQAPALYAISLVVVFLALAALYESWSIPFSVMLVVPLGVVGALLATDLRGLSNDVYFQVGLLTTIGLSAKNAILIVEFAVEMMQKEGKTPVEAIIEAARMRLRPILMTSLAFILGVLPLVISHGAGSGAQNAVGTGVMGGMFAATVLAIYFVPVFFVVVEHLFARFKKA
;
A
#
# COMPACT_ATOMS: atom_id res chain seq x y z
N GLU A 1 -16.93 3.60 -21.76
CA GLU A 1 -17.39 3.60 -20.34
C GLU A 1 -18.41 4.73 -20.00
N LYS A 2 -19.14 5.28 -21.00
CA LYS A 2 -20.11 6.37 -20.77
C LYS A 2 -21.18 6.06 -19.71
N ASN A 3 -21.55 4.80 -19.56
CA ASN A 3 -22.57 4.40 -18.59
C ASN A 3 -22.07 4.36 -17.15
N ASN A 4 -20.76 4.19 -16.96
CA ASN A 4 -20.12 4.02 -15.65
C ASN A 4 -19.40 5.29 -15.14
N VAL A 5 -19.04 6.21 -16.06
CA VAL A 5 -18.30 7.44 -15.74
C VAL A 5 -19.27 8.60 -15.54
N GLN A 6 -19.11 9.32 -14.43
CA GLN A 6 -19.86 10.52 -14.13
C GLN A 6 -19.15 11.77 -14.68
N SER A 7 -17.85 11.89 -14.44
CA SER A 7 -17.06 13.02 -14.88
C SER A 7 -15.58 12.64 -15.03
N VAL A 8 -14.88 13.41 -15.86
CA VAL A 8 -13.43 13.29 -16.05
C VAL A 8 -12.82 14.68 -15.86
N PHE A 9 -11.83 14.78 -14.99
CA PHE A 9 -11.01 15.95 -14.78
C PHE A 9 -9.58 15.65 -15.20
N THR A 10 -9.04 16.43 -16.12
CA THR A 10 -7.69 16.22 -16.68
C THR A 10 -6.77 17.38 -16.38
N VAL A 11 -5.52 17.09 -16.07
CA VAL A 11 -4.46 18.05 -15.83
C VAL A 11 -3.31 17.71 -16.78
N GLY A 12 -2.93 18.65 -17.63
CA GLY A 12 -1.75 18.53 -18.50
C GLY A 12 -0.52 19.16 -17.84
N GLY A 13 0.65 18.58 -18.09
CA GLY A 13 1.91 19.08 -17.54
C GLY A 13 2.18 18.72 -16.07
N PHE A 14 1.36 17.86 -15.49
CA PHE A 14 1.48 17.42 -14.11
C PHE A 14 1.09 15.96 -13.96
N GLY A 15 1.81 15.22 -13.12
CA GLY A 15 1.54 13.83 -12.73
C GLY A 15 1.91 13.59 -11.27
N PHE A 16 1.71 12.40 -10.76
CA PHE A 16 2.16 12.00 -9.40
C PHE A 16 3.68 12.10 -9.25
N SER A 17 4.41 11.86 -10.32
CA SER A 17 5.88 12.02 -10.38
C SER A 17 6.33 13.48 -10.45
N GLY A 18 5.41 14.45 -10.44
CA GLY A 18 5.72 15.88 -10.49
C GLY A 18 5.35 16.55 -11.80
N GLN A 19 5.94 17.74 -12.04
CA GLN A 19 5.71 18.52 -13.25
C GLN A 19 6.58 18.01 -14.41
N GLY A 20 5.95 17.84 -15.58
CA GLY A 20 6.65 17.45 -16.81
C GLY A 20 5.78 17.77 -18.02
N GLN A 21 6.37 18.38 -19.05
CA GLN A 21 5.64 18.82 -20.25
C GLN A 21 4.99 17.67 -21.02
N ASN A 22 5.52 16.47 -20.87
CA ASN A 22 5.05 15.24 -21.50
C ASN A 22 4.14 14.41 -20.58
N ASN A 23 3.78 14.92 -19.41
CA ASN A 23 2.94 14.22 -18.43
C ASN A 23 1.53 14.77 -18.40
N GLY A 24 0.59 13.92 -18.02
CA GLY A 24 -0.78 14.29 -17.75
C GLY A 24 -1.41 13.35 -16.73
N LEU A 25 -2.36 13.86 -15.99
CA LEU A 25 -3.13 13.12 -15.01
C LEU A 25 -4.62 13.31 -15.28
N ALA A 26 -5.37 12.22 -15.17
CA ALA A 26 -6.82 12.27 -15.30
C ALA A 26 -7.48 11.63 -14.06
N PHE A 27 -8.37 12.38 -13.43
CA PHE A 27 -9.25 11.87 -12.38
C PHE A 27 -10.60 11.52 -12.99
N ILE A 28 -10.96 10.25 -12.88
CA ILE A 28 -12.20 9.71 -13.44
C ILE A 28 -13.13 9.40 -12.27
N SER A 29 -14.16 10.23 -12.11
CA SER A 29 -15.21 9.97 -11.13
C SER A 29 -16.23 9.01 -11.74
N LEU A 30 -16.42 7.88 -11.08
CA LEU A 30 -17.43 6.90 -11.47
C LEU A 30 -18.80 7.27 -10.86
N LYS A 31 -19.86 6.81 -11.48
CA LYS A 31 -21.22 6.91 -10.92
C LYS A 31 -21.31 6.19 -9.57
N PRO A 32 -22.31 6.51 -8.73
CA PRO A 32 -22.55 5.80 -7.47
C PRO A 32 -22.66 4.29 -7.64
N TRP A 33 -22.28 3.54 -6.61
CA TRP A 33 -22.35 2.07 -6.62
C TRP A 33 -23.75 1.53 -6.91
N SER A 34 -24.80 2.24 -6.46
CA SER A 34 -26.20 1.89 -6.71
C SER A 34 -26.60 1.90 -8.19
N GLU A 35 -25.87 2.67 -9.01
CA GLU A 35 -26.09 2.77 -10.45
C GLU A 35 -25.17 1.85 -11.28
N ARG A 36 -24.15 1.27 -10.63
CA ARG A 36 -23.15 0.39 -11.25
C ARG A 36 -23.24 -1.01 -10.66
N VAL A 37 -24.37 -1.67 -10.88
CA VAL A 37 -24.62 -3.03 -10.40
C VAL A 37 -23.98 -4.06 -11.36
N GLY A 38 -23.43 -5.14 -10.79
CA GLY A 38 -22.78 -6.23 -11.54
C GLY A 38 -21.24 -6.14 -11.52
N GLU A 39 -20.60 -7.30 -11.59
CA GLU A 39 -19.13 -7.40 -11.56
C GLU A 39 -18.47 -6.70 -12.75
N GLU A 40 -19.12 -6.71 -13.90
CA GLU A 40 -18.69 -6.04 -15.13
C GLU A 40 -18.60 -4.51 -14.98
N ASN A 41 -19.32 -3.93 -14.01
CA ASN A 41 -19.32 -2.50 -13.69
C ASN A 41 -18.46 -2.17 -12.47
N SER A 42 -17.70 -3.16 -11.94
CA SER A 42 -16.74 -2.96 -10.89
C SER A 42 -15.57 -2.09 -11.37
N VAL A 43 -14.90 -1.40 -10.43
CA VAL A 43 -13.70 -0.60 -10.72
C VAL A 43 -12.63 -1.45 -11.41
N THR A 44 -12.39 -2.65 -10.93
CA THR A 44 -11.40 -3.57 -11.50
C THR A 44 -11.70 -3.92 -12.95
N ALA A 45 -12.96 -4.28 -13.25
CA ALA A 45 -13.37 -4.58 -14.62
C ALA A 45 -13.27 -3.36 -15.55
N ILE A 46 -13.62 -2.16 -15.05
CA ILE A 46 -13.48 -0.91 -15.80
C ILE A 46 -12.00 -0.61 -16.10
N ILE A 47 -11.11 -0.79 -15.12
CA ILE A 47 -9.67 -0.60 -15.30
C ILE A 47 -9.11 -1.54 -16.36
N GLN A 48 -9.47 -2.83 -16.32
CA GLN A 48 -9.04 -3.81 -17.32
C GLN A 48 -9.47 -3.44 -18.74
N ARG A 49 -10.74 -3.07 -18.93
CA ARG A 49 -11.23 -2.62 -20.24
C ARG A 49 -10.58 -1.32 -20.70
N ALA A 50 -10.35 -0.39 -19.76
CA ALA A 50 -9.65 0.85 -20.06
C ALA A 50 -8.20 0.60 -20.44
N MET A 51 -7.50 -0.30 -19.74
CA MET A 51 -6.12 -0.69 -20.08
C MET A 51 -6.03 -1.22 -21.51
N ILE A 52 -6.90 -2.15 -21.88
CA ILE A 52 -6.96 -2.70 -23.25
C ILE A 52 -7.24 -1.60 -24.27
N ALA A 53 -8.22 -0.74 -24.02
CA ALA A 53 -8.59 0.32 -24.96
C ALA A 53 -7.48 1.37 -25.13
N LEU A 54 -6.78 1.72 -24.03
CA LEU A 54 -5.74 2.75 -24.03
C LEU A 54 -4.38 2.22 -24.52
N SER A 55 -4.15 0.91 -24.51
CA SER A 55 -2.93 0.29 -25.06
C SER A 55 -2.76 0.50 -26.58
N SER A 56 -3.84 0.86 -27.29
CA SER A 56 -3.78 1.22 -28.70
C SER A 56 -3.18 2.61 -28.98
N ILE A 57 -2.94 3.42 -27.94
CA ILE A 57 -2.40 4.78 -28.06
C ILE A 57 -0.86 4.68 -28.19
N ASN A 58 -0.33 4.86 -29.39
CA ASN A 58 1.11 4.78 -29.66
C ASN A 58 1.88 6.07 -29.28
N LYS A 59 1.19 7.17 -28.98
CA LYS A 59 1.80 8.48 -28.70
C LYS A 59 2.04 8.75 -27.21
N ALA A 60 1.47 7.93 -26.35
CA ALA A 60 1.58 8.03 -24.89
C ALA A 60 1.37 6.68 -24.24
N VAL A 61 1.99 6.48 -23.08
CA VAL A 61 1.71 5.35 -22.21
C VAL A 61 0.68 5.79 -21.18
N VAL A 62 -0.48 5.11 -21.14
CA VAL A 62 -1.60 5.50 -20.29
C VAL A 62 -1.94 4.35 -19.36
N PHE A 63 -1.88 4.59 -18.05
CA PHE A 63 -2.18 3.62 -17.02
C PHE A 63 -3.41 4.03 -16.21
N PRO A 64 -4.56 3.39 -16.39
CA PRO A 64 -5.65 3.50 -15.44
C PRO A 64 -5.36 2.62 -14.21
N PHE A 65 -5.55 3.16 -13.02
CA PHE A 65 -5.39 2.44 -11.76
C PHE A 65 -6.36 2.96 -10.70
N ASN A 66 -6.60 2.15 -9.68
CA ASN A 66 -7.40 2.54 -8.53
C ASN A 66 -6.52 3.17 -7.45
N LEU A 67 -7.09 4.09 -6.66
CA LEU A 67 -6.42 4.62 -5.48
C LEU A 67 -6.42 3.55 -4.36
N PRO A 68 -5.42 3.56 -3.48
CA PRO A 68 -5.39 2.66 -2.33
C PRO A 68 -6.54 2.97 -1.38
N ALA A 69 -6.89 1.99 -0.52
CA ALA A 69 -7.96 2.14 0.46
C ALA A 69 -7.72 3.30 1.44
N VAL A 70 -6.45 3.63 1.70
CA VAL A 70 -6.00 4.77 2.52
C VAL A 70 -5.15 5.66 1.62
N ALA A 71 -5.75 6.73 1.11
CA ALA A 71 -5.11 7.62 0.13
C ALA A 71 -3.85 8.34 0.66
N GLU A 72 -3.74 8.51 1.98
CA GLU A 72 -2.59 9.13 2.64
C GLU A 72 -1.33 8.24 2.64
N LEU A 73 -1.49 6.93 2.41
CA LEU A 73 -0.40 5.95 2.49
C LEU A 73 0.15 5.53 1.13
N GLY A 74 -0.29 6.13 0.03
CA GLY A 74 0.25 5.81 -1.29
C GLY A 74 -0.57 6.35 -2.45
N THR A 75 0.00 6.27 -3.65
CA THR A 75 -0.61 6.78 -4.88
C THR A 75 -1.29 5.70 -5.72
N ALA A 76 -1.01 4.42 -5.44
CA ALA A 76 -1.61 3.28 -6.14
C ALA A 76 -1.89 2.13 -5.16
N SER A 77 -2.84 1.26 -5.51
CA SER A 77 -3.05 -0.03 -4.84
C SER A 77 -1.88 -0.98 -5.13
N GLY A 78 -1.64 -1.93 -4.23
CA GLY A 78 -0.57 -2.92 -4.38
C GLY A 78 0.69 -2.57 -3.58
N PHE A 79 1.86 -2.99 -4.08
CA PHE A 79 3.13 -2.70 -3.42
C PHE A 79 3.81 -1.44 -3.98
N ASP A 80 4.57 -0.80 -3.09
CA ASP A 80 5.33 0.41 -3.36
C ASP A 80 6.76 0.24 -2.84
N MET A 81 7.73 0.24 -3.76
CA MET A 81 9.13 -0.07 -3.50
C MET A 81 10.05 1.00 -4.08
N GLU A 82 10.95 1.48 -3.27
CA GLU A 82 12.08 2.31 -3.70
C GLU A 82 13.28 1.42 -4.02
N LEU A 83 13.72 1.41 -5.28
CA LEU A 83 14.97 0.78 -5.70
C LEU A 83 16.11 1.75 -5.41
N LEU A 84 17.08 1.36 -4.59
CA LEU A 84 18.10 2.23 -4.02
C LEU A 84 19.48 2.00 -4.63
N ASP A 85 20.21 3.08 -4.90
CA ASP A 85 21.64 3.04 -5.23
C ASP A 85 22.49 3.15 -3.97
N ASN A 86 22.68 2.02 -3.26
CA ASN A 86 23.51 1.94 -2.07
C ASN A 86 25.02 1.92 -2.40
N GLY A 87 25.36 1.58 -3.63
CA GLY A 87 26.73 1.44 -4.11
C GLY A 87 27.32 2.68 -4.78
N ASN A 88 26.53 3.78 -4.86
CA ASN A 88 26.90 4.98 -5.61
C ASN A 88 27.26 4.67 -7.08
N LEU A 89 26.45 3.81 -7.71
CA LEU A 89 26.63 3.34 -9.08
C LEU A 89 26.35 4.43 -10.11
N GLY A 90 25.50 5.38 -9.76
CA GLY A 90 25.02 6.48 -10.60
C GLY A 90 23.73 6.16 -11.34
N HIS A 91 23.08 7.22 -11.85
CA HIS A 91 21.76 7.20 -12.45
C HIS A 91 21.63 6.17 -13.59
N GLU A 92 22.61 6.08 -14.47
CA GLU A 92 22.58 5.19 -15.64
C GLU A 92 22.54 3.71 -15.23
N LYS A 93 23.40 3.31 -14.28
CA LYS A 93 23.43 1.92 -13.80
C LYS A 93 22.20 1.58 -12.97
N LEU A 94 21.67 2.53 -12.18
CA LEU A 94 20.42 2.34 -11.47
C LEU A 94 19.25 2.16 -12.44
N THR A 95 19.23 2.92 -13.56
CA THR A 95 18.23 2.78 -14.64
C THR A 95 18.33 1.40 -15.30
N GLN A 96 19.55 0.90 -15.56
CA GLN A 96 19.77 -0.44 -16.10
C GLN A 96 19.26 -1.51 -15.13
N ALA A 97 19.58 -1.41 -13.85
CA ALA A 97 19.12 -2.35 -12.82
C ALA A 97 17.57 -2.31 -12.68
N ARG A 98 16.95 -1.13 -12.74
CA ARG A 98 15.50 -0.98 -12.80
C ARG A 98 14.91 -1.73 -14.00
N ASN A 99 15.45 -1.53 -15.18
CA ASN A 99 14.93 -2.17 -16.40
C ASN A 99 15.09 -3.70 -16.34
N GLU A 100 16.19 -4.20 -15.76
CA GLU A 100 16.38 -5.62 -15.49
C GLU A 100 15.34 -6.15 -14.53
N LEU A 101 15.08 -5.45 -13.40
CA LEU A 101 14.03 -5.80 -12.45
C LEU A 101 12.65 -5.89 -13.11
N LEU A 102 12.28 -4.89 -13.92
CA LEU A 102 11.01 -4.88 -14.65
C LEU A 102 10.91 -6.07 -15.63
N SER A 103 11.99 -6.39 -16.31
CA SER A 103 12.05 -7.56 -17.22
C SER A 103 11.86 -8.88 -16.46
N LEU A 104 12.52 -9.05 -15.32
CA LEU A 104 12.38 -10.24 -14.47
C LEU A 104 10.95 -10.35 -13.90
N ALA A 105 10.37 -9.25 -13.47
CA ALA A 105 8.99 -9.21 -12.98
C ALA A 105 7.98 -9.58 -14.07
N ALA A 106 8.16 -9.07 -15.29
CA ALA A 106 7.29 -9.36 -16.44
C ALA A 106 7.31 -10.86 -16.85
N GLN A 107 8.37 -11.59 -16.54
CA GLN A 107 8.47 -13.04 -16.79
C GLN A 107 7.64 -13.87 -15.78
N SER A 108 7.09 -13.26 -14.73
CA SER A 108 6.37 -13.96 -13.67
C SER A 108 4.98 -13.35 -13.41
N PRO A 109 4.08 -13.34 -14.42
CA PRO A 109 2.76 -12.71 -14.31
C PRO A 109 1.82 -13.43 -13.34
N ASN A 110 2.18 -14.60 -12.86
CA ASN A 110 1.50 -15.38 -11.83
C ASN A 110 1.92 -14.98 -10.39
N GLN A 111 2.90 -14.12 -10.23
CA GLN A 111 3.34 -13.60 -8.93
C GLN A 111 3.00 -12.12 -8.77
N VAL A 112 3.33 -11.31 -9.78
CA VAL A 112 3.14 -9.87 -9.79
C VAL A 112 2.59 -9.39 -11.13
N ILE A 113 1.77 -8.35 -11.12
CA ILE A 113 1.20 -7.72 -12.31
C ILE A 113 1.35 -6.21 -12.25
N GLY A 114 1.35 -5.56 -13.41
CA GLY A 114 1.37 -4.09 -13.50
C GLY A 114 2.63 -3.44 -12.93
N VAL A 115 3.75 -4.18 -12.85
CA VAL A 115 5.01 -3.66 -12.31
C VAL A 115 5.55 -2.58 -13.23
N ARG A 116 5.74 -1.37 -12.71
CA ARG A 116 6.12 -0.19 -13.48
C ARG A 116 6.91 0.80 -12.63
N PRO A 117 7.75 1.65 -13.26
CA PRO A 117 8.35 2.78 -12.56
C PRO A 117 7.29 3.87 -12.33
N ASN A 118 7.45 4.66 -11.29
CA ASN A 118 6.61 5.83 -10.97
C ASN A 118 7.40 7.15 -11.00
N GLY A 119 8.56 7.17 -11.63
CA GLY A 119 9.37 8.35 -11.87
C GLY A 119 9.16 8.96 -13.26
N LEU A 120 9.90 10.03 -13.52
CA LEU A 120 10.01 10.60 -14.85
C LEU A 120 11.12 9.89 -15.61
N GLU A 121 10.79 9.33 -16.77
CA GLU A 121 11.76 8.67 -17.65
C GLU A 121 12.75 9.66 -18.23
N ASP A 122 13.95 9.16 -18.55
CA ASP A 122 14.94 9.94 -19.28
C ASP A 122 14.39 10.39 -20.63
N THR A 123 14.51 11.67 -20.89
CA THR A 123 14.01 12.29 -22.11
C THR A 123 15.14 12.93 -22.90
N PRO A 124 15.00 13.09 -24.23
CA PRO A 124 15.92 13.90 -25.00
C PRO A 124 15.92 15.34 -24.45
N MET A 125 17.08 15.84 -24.11
CA MET A 125 17.30 17.21 -23.64
C MET A 125 18.23 17.95 -24.56
N PHE A 126 17.90 19.19 -24.85
CA PHE A 126 18.76 20.10 -25.60
C PHE A 126 19.61 20.89 -24.62
N LYS A 127 20.86 20.49 -24.49
CA LYS A 127 21.80 21.06 -23.53
C LYS A 127 22.52 22.26 -24.17
N VAL A 128 22.51 23.36 -23.46
CA VAL A 128 23.24 24.60 -23.84
C VAL A 128 24.47 24.70 -22.94
N ASN A 129 25.66 24.54 -23.53
CA ASN A 129 26.93 24.65 -22.83
C ASN A 129 27.44 26.08 -23.02
N VAL A 130 27.44 26.86 -21.95
CA VAL A 130 27.94 28.24 -21.94
C VAL A 130 29.42 28.25 -21.58
N ASN A 131 30.26 28.86 -22.45
CA ASN A 131 31.66 29.11 -22.15
C ASN A 131 31.79 30.38 -21.33
N ALA A 132 31.90 30.26 -20.01
CA ALA A 132 31.94 31.37 -19.08
C ALA A 132 33.10 32.33 -19.37
N ALA A 133 34.30 31.83 -19.71
CA ALA A 133 35.45 32.67 -20.01
C ALA A 133 35.26 33.53 -21.27
N LYS A 134 34.63 32.96 -22.32
CA LYS A 134 34.28 33.75 -23.52
C LYS A 134 33.21 34.79 -23.24
N ALA A 135 32.18 34.42 -22.44
CA ALA A 135 31.12 35.36 -22.07
C ALA A 135 31.68 36.56 -21.28
N GLU A 136 32.54 36.27 -20.29
CA GLU A 136 33.21 37.30 -19.50
C GLU A 136 34.12 38.21 -20.35
N ALA A 137 34.90 37.61 -21.25
CA ALA A 137 35.73 38.40 -22.21
C ALA A 137 34.90 39.34 -23.11
N MET A 138 33.64 38.98 -23.38
CA MET A 138 32.68 39.84 -24.10
C MET A 138 31.90 40.80 -23.17
N GLY A 139 32.19 40.78 -21.88
CA GLY A 139 31.53 41.61 -20.89
C GLY A 139 30.09 41.20 -20.59
N VAL A 140 29.75 39.93 -20.83
CA VAL A 140 28.40 39.38 -20.58
C VAL A 140 28.40 38.58 -19.26
N ALA A 141 27.55 38.99 -18.32
CA ALA A 141 27.40 38.29 -17.05
C ALA A 141 26.67 36.95 -17.23
N LEU A 142 27.14 35.91 -16.56
CA LEU A 142 26.52 34.58 -16.60
C LEU A 142 25.09 34.60 -16.06
N SER A 143 24.79 35.46 -15.08
CA SER A 143 23.43 35.69 -14.56
C SER A 143 22.45 36.14 -15.66
N ASP A 144 22.89 37.07 -16.52
CA ASP A 144 22.05 37.63 -17.56
C ASP A 144 21.80 36.63 -18.69
N ILE A 145 22.80 35.79 -18.99
CA ILE A 145 22.66 34.66 -19.90
C ILE A 145 21.59 33.69 -19.38
N ASN A 146 21.74 33.26 -18.12
CA ASN A 146 20.82 32.30 -17.48
C ASN A 146 19.39 32.89 -17.40
N GLN A 147 19.26 34.17 -17.03
CA GLN A 147 17.98 34.87 -16.98
C GLN A 147 17.32 34.94 -18.37
N THR A 148 18.08 35.22 -19.39
CA THR A 148 17.57 35.35 -20.78
C THR A 148 17.09 33.97 -21.26
N ILE A 149 17.89 32.90 -21.11
CA ILE A 149 17.54 31.56 -21.53
C ILE A 149 16.33 31.07 -20.73
N SER A 150 16.33 31.24 -19.42
CA SER A 150 15.22 30.84 -18.55
C SER A 150 13.91 31.55 -18.93
N THR A 151 13.95 32.87 -19.16
CA THR A 151 12.76 33.62 -19.57
C THR A 151 12.29 33.24 -20.96
N ALA A 152 13.20 33.11 -21.92
CA ALA A 152 12.86 32.80 -23.31
C ALA A 152 12.24 31.40 -23.47
N PHE A 153 12.86 30.39 -22.92
CA PHE A 153 12.47 28.99 -23.10
C PHE A 153 11.63 28.42 -21.94
N GLY A 154 11.88 28.86 -20.71
CA GLY A 154 11.21 28.36 -19.49
C GLY A 154 10.02 29.19 -19.01
N SER A 155 9.91 30.43 -19.43
CA SER A 155 9.04 31.50 -18.93
C SER A 155 9.50 32.11 -17.59
N SER A 156 9.14 33.36 -17.39
CA SER A 156 9.34 34.07 -16.13
C SER A 156 8.01 34.60 -15.60
N TYR A 157 7.68 34.25 -14.40
CA TYR A 157 6.53 34.81 -13.68
C TYR A 157 6.87 36.23 -13.25
N VAL A 158 5.99 37.17 -13.61
CA VAL A 158 6.21 38.60 -13.33
C VAL A 158 5.34 39.07 -12.17
N ASN A 159 4.03 38.84 -12.24
CA ASN A 159 3.06 39.27 -11.21
C ASN A 159 1.69 38.63 -11.44
N ASP A 160 0.78 38.88 -10.50
CA ASP A 160 -0.62 38.52 -10.61
C ASP A 160 -1.49 39.75 -10.95
N PHE A 161 -2.63 39.51 -11.61
CA PHE A 161 -3.66 40.52 -11.78
C PHE A 161 -5.06 39.96 -11.60
N LEU A 162 -5.99 40.79 -11.21
CA LEU A 162 -7.37 40.44 -11.01
C LEU A 162 -8.16 40.60 -12.33
N ASN A 163 -8.81 39.49 -12.76
CA ASN A 163 -9.70 39.55 -13.91
C ASN A 163 -10.99 38.79 -13.59
N GLN A 164 -12.11 39.51 -13.63
CA GLN A 164 -13.46 38.95 -13.34
C GLN A 164 -13.54 38.17 -12.00
N GLY A 165 -12.94 38.73 -10.94
CA GLY A 165 -12.92 38.15 -9.61
C GLY A 165 -11.96 36.96 -9.44
N ARG A 166 -11.15 36.64 -10.44
CA ARG A 166 -10.14 35.57 -10.37
C ARG A 166 -8.74 36.14 -10.48
N VAL A 167 -7.83 35.68 -9.63
CA VAL A 167 -6.42 35.97 -9.70
C VAL A 167 -5.82 35.20 -10.88
N LYS A 168 -5.18 35.91 -11.81
CA LYS A 168 -4.48 35.35 -12.96
C LYS A 168 -3.00 35.78 -12.96
N LYS A 169 -2.14 34.83 -13.32
CA LYS A 169 -0.70 35.03 -13.35
C LYS A 169 -0.25 35.60 -14.69
N VAL A 170 0.71 36.52 -14.64
CA VAL A 170 1.39 37.08 -15.82
C VAL A 170 2.72 36.39 -16.01
N TYR A 171 2.90 35.76 -17.16
CA TYR A 171 4.16 35.15 -17.57
C TYR A 171 4.71 35.82 -18.82
N VAL A 172 6.03 36.02 -18.85
CA VAL A 172 6.78 36.47 -20.04
C VAL A 172 7.55 35.29 -20.58
N GLN A 173 7.41 35.03 -21.87
CA GLN A 173 8.06 33.92 -22.56
C GLN A 173 8.30 34.33 -24.04
N ALA A 174 9.29 33.70 -24.69
CA ALA A 174 9.48 33.84 -26.12
C ALA A 174 8.25 33.38 -26.92
N GLY A 175 7.94 34.06 -27.99
CA GLY A 175 6.94 33.58 -28.96
C GLY A 175 7.33 32.23 -29.57
N THR A 176 6.35 31.40 -29.90
CA THR A 176 6.55 30.04 -30.44
C THR A 176 7.59 29.94 -31.56
N PRO A 177 7.61 30.84 -32.59
CA PRO A 177 8.59 30.77 -33.69
C PRO A 177 10.05 30.94 -33.24
N PHE A 178 10.28 31.51 -32.04
CA PHE A 178 11.61 31.85 -31.53
C PHE A 178 12.12 30.84 -30.46
N ARG A 179 11.39 29.79 -30.15
CA ARG A 179 11.76 28.82 -29.11
C ARG A 179 11.48 27.33 -29.41
N MET A 180 10.85 27.03 -30.57
CA MET A 180 10.42 25.67 -30.89
C MET A 180 11.51 24.80 -31.51
N LEU A 181 12.53 25.38 -32.13
CA LEU A 181 13.60 24.65 -32.79
C LEU A 181 14.94 24.90 -32.08
N PRO A 182 15.86 23.93 -32.09
CA PRO A 182 17.21 24.09 -31.54
C PRO A 182 17.95 25.30 -32.07
N ASP A 183 17.82 25.56 -33.36
CA ASP A 183 18.48 26.68 -34.04
C ASP A 183 17.97 28.05 -33.59
N ASN A 184 16.80 28.13 -32.96
CA ASN A 184 16.27 29.38 -32.45
C ASN A 184 17.15 30.01 -31.37
N ILE A 185 17.99 29.21 -30.67
CA ILE A 185 18.92 29.73 -29.67
C ILE A 185 19.91 30.72 -30.26
N ASN A 186 20.26 30.60 -31.55
CA ASN A 186 21.18 31.47 -32.25
C ASN A 186 20.58 32.88 -32.56
N GLN A 187 19.26 33.02 -32.38
CA GLN A 187 18.57 34.29 -32.59
C GLN A 187 18.48 35.14 -31.32
N TRP A 188 18.98 34.63 -30.20
CA TRP A 188 18.92 35.33 -28.92
C TRP A 188 20.20 36.08 -28.62
N TYR A 189 20.03 37.25 -28.02
CA TYR A 189 21.09 38.17 -27.66
C TYR A 189 21.00 38.51 -26.18
N VAL A 190 22.14 38.74 -25.55
CA VAL A 190 22.24 39.20 -24.16
C VAL A 190 23.00 40.53 -24.17
N ARG A 191 22.55 41.47 -23.35
CA ARG A 191 23.19 42.77 -23.22
C ARG A 191 24.47 42.66 -22.39
N ASN A 192 25.57 43.18 -22.89
CA ASN A 192 26.83 43.21 -22.15
C ASN A 192 26.95 44.49 -21.27
N ALA A 193 28.01 44.59 -20.47
CA ALA A 193 28.27 45.68 -19.56
C ALA A 193 28.39 47.06 -20.28
N SER A 194 28.79 47.07 -21.57
CA SER A 194 28.85 48.30 -22.39
C SER A 194 27.52 48.68 -23.04
N GLY A 195 26.45 47.92 -22.81
CA GLY A 195 25.13 48.14 -23.41
C GLY A 195 24.95 47.52 -24.81
N THR A 196 25.96 46.87 -25.35
CA THR A 196 25.91 46.21 -26.68
C THR A 196 25.27 44.82 -26.57
N MET A 197 24.54 44.40 -27.60
CA MET A 197 23.90 43.07 -27.66
C MET A 197 24.87 42.05 -28.23
N ALA A 198 25.21 41.05 -27.45
CA ALA A 198 26.07 39.95 -27.83
C ALA A 198 25.23 38.68 -28.12
N PRO A 199 25.41 38.01 -29.28
CA PRO A 199 24.65 36.81 -29.61
C PRO A 199 25.06 35.62 -28.74
N LEU A 200 24.11 34.83 -28.31
CA LEU A 200 24.35 33.60 -27.51
C LEU A 200 25.29 32.61 -28.22
N SER A 201 25.21 32.53 -29.55
CA SER A 201 26.06 31.66 -30.37
C SER A 201 27.56 32.00 -30.31
N ALA A 202 27.94 33.19 -29.87
CA ALA A 202 29.33 33.60 -29.77
C ALA A 202 30.08 32.88 -28.61
N TYR A 203 29.36 32.53 -27.55
CA TYR A 203 29.95 31.97 -26.32
C TYR A 203 29.20 30.71 -25.80
N SER A 204 28.26 30.17 -26.59
CA SER A 204 27.60 28.93 -26.26
C SER A 204 27.69 27.88 -27.39
N SER A 205 27.64 26.65 -27.04
CA SER A 205 27.46 25.49 -27.93
C SER A 205 26.27 24.64 -27.46
N THR A 206 25.67 23.93 -28.36
CA THR A 206 24.47 23.15 -28.10
C THR A 206 24.67 21.71 -28.52
N GLU A 207 24.10 20.80 -27.75
CA GLU A 207 24.12 19.35 -28.03
C GLU A 207 22.84 18.66 -27.53
N TRP A 208 22.46 17.58 -28.22
CA TRP A 208 21.43 16.70 -27.72
C TRP A 208 22.02 15.73 -26.74
N THR A 209 21.36 15.56 -25.60
CA THR A 209 21.69 14.57 -24.59
C THR A 209 20.43 13.89 -24.10
N TYR A 210 20.57 12.83 -23.33
CA TYR A 210 19.49 12.18 -22.60
C TYR A 210 19.72 12.37 -21.11
N GLY A 211 18.65 12.56 -20.37
CA GLY A 211 18.73 12.64 -18.93
C GLY A 211 17.36 12.72 -18.29
N SER A 212 17.31 12.43 -17.01
CA SER A 212 16.09 12.54 -16.24
C SER A 212 15.75 13.99 -15.96
N PRO A 213 14.51 14.42 -16.24
CA PRO A 213 14.04 15.74 -15.85
C PRO A 213 13.95 15.91 -14.32
N ARG A 214 13.93 14.80 -13.58
CA ARG A 214 13.90 14.78 -12.12
C ARG A 214 14.67 13.57 -11.59
N LEU A 215 15.64 13.82 -10.70
CA LEU A 215 16.33 12.81 -9.94
C LEU A 215 15.71 12.73 -8.55
N GLU A 216 15.44 11.52 -8.08
CA GLU A 216 14.77 11.26 -6.80
C GLU A 216 15.72 10.65 -5.79
N ARG A 217 15.44 10.88 -4.51
CA ARG A 217 16.16 10.29 -3.38
C ARG A 217 15.17 9.86 -2.31
N TYR A 218 15.39 8.68 -1.79
CA TYR A 218 14.69 8.18 -0.63
C TYR A 218 15.65 8.10 0.56
N ASN A 219 15.32 8.76 1.66
CA ASN A 219 16.20 8.87 2.83
C ASN A 219 17.65 9.33 2.50
N GLY A 220 17.79 10.22 1.52
CA GLY A 220 19.08 10.74 1.08
C GLY A 220 19.85 9.87 0.07
N ILE A 221 19.40 8.65 -0.20
CA ILE A 221 20.00 7.73 -1.17
C ILE A 221 19.30 7.90 -2.53
N PRO A 222 20.04 7.96 -3.67
CA PRO A 222 19.40 7.99 -4.98
C PRO A 222 18.48 6.80 -5.17
N SER A 223 17.26 7.04 -5.64
CA SER A 223 16.24 6.00 -5.75
C SER A 223 15.40 6.10 -7.02
N MET A 224 14.69 5.02 -7.33
CA MET A 224 13.63 4.95 -8.32
C MET A 224 12.45 4.19 -7.75
N GLU A 225 11.28 4.81 -7.74
CA GLU A 225 10.06 4.21 -7.23
C GLU A 225 9.48 3.19 -8.22
N ILE A 226 9.13 2.02 -7.73
CA ILE A 226 8.55 0.89 -8.48
C ILE A 226 7.21 0.52 -7.83
N LEU A 227 6.15 0.62 -8.60
CA LEU A 227 4.81 0.22 -8.22
C LEU A 227 4.43 -1.07 -8.92
N GLY A 228 3.57 -1.86 -8.27
CA GLY A 228 2.98 -3.06 -8.86
C GLY A 228 1.95 -3.68 -7.95
N GLU A 229 1.28 -4.71 -8.44
CA GLU A 229 0.22 -5.41 -7.72
C GLU A 229 0.51 -6.91 -7.63
N ALA A 230 -0.05 -7.56 -6.63
CA ALA A 230 -0.04 -9.02 -6.53
C ALA A 230 -0.89 -9.63 -7.65
N ALA A 231 -0.45 -10.75 -8.22
CA ALA A 231 -1.26 -11.52 -9.15
C ALA A 231 -2.51 -12.08 -8.47
N ALA A 232 -3.52 -12.46 -9.26
CA ALA A 232 -4.75 -13.05 -8.75
C ALA A 232 -4.46 -14.27 -7.86
N GLY A 233 -5.05 -14.31 -6.66
CA GLY A 233 -4.83 -15.36 -5.66
C GLY A 233 -3.52 -15.26 -4.87
N LYS A 234 -2.77 -14.17 -5.01
CA LYS A 234 -1.59 -13.86 -4.21
C LYS A 234 -1.87 -12.69 -3.27
N SER A 235 -1.20 -12.67 -2.13
CA SER A 235 -1.23 -11.53 -1.21
C SER A 235 -0.21 -10.46 -1.61
N THR A 236 -0.41 -9.23 -1.13
CA THR A 236 0.59 -8.15 -1.28
C THR A 236 1.92 -8.55 -0.65
N GLY A 237 1.89 -9.22 0.51
CA GLY A 237 3.10 -9.73 1.16
C GLY A 237 3.87 -10.76 0.34
N ASP A 238 3.17 -11.66 -0.40
CA ASP A 238 3.82 -12.60 -1.33
C ASP A 238 4.49 -11.85 -2.49
N ALA A 239 3.80 -10.86 -3.05
CA ALA A 239 4.35 -10.02 -4.12
C ALA A 239 5.57 -9.22 -3.64
N MET A 240 5.51 -8.64 -2.45
CA MET A 240 6.62 -7.92 -1.84
C MET A 240 7.83 -8.84 -1.64
N LYS A 241 7.63 -10.03 -1.08
CA LYS A 241 8.70 -11.02 -0.90
C LYS A 241 9.31 -11.41 -2.23
N PHE A 242 8.47 -11.69 -3.24
CA PHE A 242 8.94 -12.04 -4.58
C PHE A 242 9.78 -10.91 -5.20
N MET A 243 9.34 -9.65 -5.10
CA MET A 243 10.10 -8.49 -5.58
C MET A 243 11.43 -8.32 -4.84
N ALA A 244 11.47 -8.53 -3.53
CA ALA A 244 12.71 -8.54 -2.76
C ALA A 244 13.70 -9.62 -3.23
N ASP A 245 13.19 -10.83 -3.53
CA ASP A 245 13.99 -11.93 -4.09
C ASP A 245 14.53 -11.62 -5.51
N LEU A 246 13.80 -10.81 -6.29
CA LEU A 246 14.28 -10.32 -7.58
C LEU A 246 15.38 -9.27 -7.42
N VAL A 247 15.24 -8.33 -6.49
CA VAL A 247 16.29 -7.33 -6.22
C VAL A 247 17.58 -8.00 -5.77
N ALA A 248 17.51 -9.08 -5.01
CA ALA A 248 18.69 -9.84 -4.60
C ALA A 248 19.49 -10.45 -5.77
N LYS A 249 18.90 -10.54 -6.98
CA LYS A 249 19.57 -11.00 -8.21
C LYS A 249 20.22 -9.88 -9.02
N LEU A 250 19.94 -8.62 -8.67
CA LEU A 250 20.50 -7.45 -9.35
C LEU A 250 21.97 -7.24 -8.99
N PRO A 251 22.70 -6.42 -9.75
CA PRO A 251 24.11 -6.13 -9.48
C PRO A 251 24.35 -5.62 -8.05
N ALA A 252 25.50 -5.97 -7.50
CA ALA A 252 25.92 -5.53 -6.16
C ALA A 252 25.91 -4.00 -6.06
N GLY A 253 25.39 -3.48 -4.95
CA GLY A 253 25.23 -2.04 -4.71
C GLY A 253 23.81 -1.54 -4.96
N VAL A 254 22.94 -2.33 -5.59
CA VAL A 254 21.50 -2.04 -5.66
C VAL A 254 20.80 -2.63 -4.44
N GLY A 255 19.95 -1.84 -3.81
CA GLY A 255 19.13 -2.26 -2.68
C GLY A 255 17.67 -1.84 -2.89
N TYR A 256 16.86 -2.05 -1.86
CA TYR A 256 15.48 -1.59 -1.87
C TYR A 256 15.01 -1.14 -0.48
N SER A 257 13.94 -0.38 -0.47
CA SER A 257 13.16 -0.06 0.73
C SER A 257 11.68 -0.08 0.39
N TRP A 258 10.85 -0.50 1.33
CA TRP A 258 9.40 -0.38 1.20
C TRP A 258 8.97 1.02 1.64
N THR A 259 7.98 1.58 0.95
CA THR A 259 7.41 2.89 1.28
C THR A 259 5.89 2.82 1.35
N GLY A 260 5.24 3.88 1.80
CA GLY A 260 3.79 3.97 1.87
C GLY A 260 3.13 2.84 2.66
N LEU A 261 2.08 2.28 2.08
CA LEU A 261 1.33 1.16 2.67
C LEU A 261 2.19 -0.11 2.82
N SER A 262 3.09 -0.36 1.86
CA SER A 262 3.98 -1.52 1.89
C SER A 262 4.97 -1.49 3.07
N TYR A 263 5.44 -0.30 3.45
CA TYR A 263 6.24 -0.14 4.67
C TYR A 263 5.44 -0.52 5.92
N GLN A 264 4.18 -0.08 6.01
CA GLN A 264 3.31 -0.42 7.14
C GLN A 264 3.00 -1.91 7.19
N GLU A 265 2.77 -2.54 6.03
CA GLU A 265 2.53 -3.97 5.93
C GLU A 265 3.76 -4.78 6.34
N ALA A 266 4.96 -4.42 5.88
CA ALA A 266 6.20 -5.05 6.28
C ALA A 266 6.47 -4.90 7.79
N LEU A 267 6.22 -3.72 8.35
CA LEU A 267 6.35 -3.45 9.77
C LEU A 267 5.37 -4.28 10.60
N SER A 268 4.09 -4.31 10.18
CA SER A 268 3.04 -5.09 10.85
C SER A 268 3.32 -6.58 10.81
N SER A 269 3.74 -7.11 9.66
CA SER A 269 4.08 -8.54 9.51
C SER A 269 5.21 -8.97 10.44
N ASN A 270 6.20 -8.10 10.65
CA ASN A 270 7.31 -8.39 11.56
C ASN A 270 6.92 -8.29 13.05
N GLN A 271 5.98 -7.39 13.40
CA GLN A 271 5.56 -7.16 14.78
C GLN A 271 4.39 -8.04 15.23
N ALA A 272 3.53 -8.49 14.30
CA ALA A 272 2.31 -9.23 14.61
C ALA A 272 2.57 -10.49 15.48
N PRO A 273 3.57 -11.36 15.21
CA PRO A 273 3.82 -12.53 16.05
C PRO A 273 4.15 -12.16 17.50
N ALA A 274 4.94 -11.11 17.71
CA ALA A 274 5.27 -10.63 19.05
C ALA A 274 4.05 -10.05 19.77
N LEU A 275 3.23 -9.28 19.07
CA LEU A 275 1.99 -8.71 19.62
C LEU A 275 0.98 -9.81 19.98
N TYR A 276 0.84 -10.84 19.14
CA TYR A 276 0.00 -11.99 19.47
C TYR A 276 0.51 -12.75 20.70
N ALA A 277 1.82 -13.00 20.78
CA ALA A 277 2.43 -13.67 21.94
C ALA A 277 2.22 -12.85 23.23
N ILE A 278 2.46 -11.54 23.19
CA ILE A 278 2.24 -10.65 24.33
C ILE A 278 0.76 -10.65 24.73
N SER A 279 -0.16 -10.56 23.76
CA SER A 279 -1.60 -10.58 24.03
C SER A 279 -2.03 -11.88 24.71
N LEU A 280 -1.53 -13.03 24.22
CA LEU A 280 -1.80 -14.33 24.83
C LEU A 280 -1.25 -14.42 26.26
N VAL A 281 -0.03 -13.94 26.49
CA VAL A 281 0.60 -13.91 27.83
C VAL A 281 -0.21 -13.01 28.77
N VAL A 282 -0.59 -11.82 28.36
CA VAL A 282 -1.38 -10.88 29.19
C VAL A 282 -2.73 -11.49 29.53
N VAL A 283 -3.44 -12.08 28.57
CA VAL A 283 -4.73 -12.74 28.82
C VAL A 283 -4.53 -13.94 29.77
N PHE A 284 -3.49 -14.74 29.55
CA PHE A 284 -3.15 -15.87 30.42
C PHE A 284 -2.89 -15.41 31.86
N LEU A 285 -2.05 -14.39 32.06
CA LEU A 285 -1.71 -13.87 33.40
C LEU A 285 -2.93 -13.23 34.09
N ALA A 286 -3.76 -12.51 33.34
CA ALA A 286 -5.00 -11.93 33.88
C ALA A 286 -5.97 -13.01 34.36
N LEU A 287 -6.11 -14.11 33.58
CA LEU A 287 -6.92 -15.27 33.99
C LEU A 287 -6.29 -16.01 35.17
N ALA A 288 -4.95 -16.16 35.20
CA ALA A 288 -4.27 -16.81 36.31
C ALA A 288 -4.44 -16.04 37.63
N ALA A 289 -4.39 -14.70 37.56
CA ALA A 289 -4.64 -13.83 38.71
C ALA A 289 -6.10 -13.87 39.16
N LEU A 290 -7.05 -13.91 38.21
CA LEU A 290 -8.48 -13.92 38.53
C LEU A 290 -8.93 -15.23 39.19
N TYR A 291 -8.39 -16.37 38.71
CA TYR A 291 -8.80 -17.70 39.17
C TYR A 291 -7.84 -18.30 40.19
N GLU A 292 -6.79 -17.58 40.59
CA GLU A 292 -5.77 -18.08 41.51
C GLU A 292 -5.26 -19.48 41.18
N SER A 293 -5.20 -19.79 39.89
CA SER A 293 -4.89 -21.12 39.34
C SER A 293 -4.12 -21.03 38.05
N TRP A 294 -3.18 -21.96 37.83
CA TRP A 294 -2.45 -22.08 36.56
C TRP A 294 -3.10 -23.05 35.58
N SER A 295 -3.89 -24.04 36.08
CA SER A 295 -4.55 -25.05 35.22
C SER A 295 -5.69 -24.46 34.40
N ILE A 296 -6.51 -23.60 35.02
CA ILE A 296 -7.69 -23.03 34.41
C ILE A 296 -7.34 -22.19 33.15
N PRO A 297 -6.39 -21.21 33.21
CA PRO A 297 -5.96 -20.45 32.05
C PRO A 297 -5.44 -21.30 30.90
N PHE A 298 -4.68 -22.36 31.18
CA PHE A 298 -4.22 -23.30 30.15
C PHE A 298 -5.38 -23.95 29.39
N SER A 299 -6.40 -24.41 30.10
CA SER A 299 -7.58 -25.02 29.49
C SER A 299 -8.35 -24.07 28.60
N VAL A 300 -8.43 -22.79 29.00
CA VAL A 300 -9.10 -21.74 28.24
C VAL A 300 -8.30 -21.34 26.99
N MET A 301 -6.98 -21.19 27.13
CA MET A 301 -6.13 -20.74 26.03
C MET A 301 -6.00 -21.76 24.89
N LEU A 302 -6.18 -23.05 25.16
CA LEU A 302 -6.20 -24.10 24.14
C LEU A 302 -7.36 -23.95 23.14
N VAL A 303 -8.37 -23.14 23.45
CA VAL A 303 -9.50 -22.86 22.54
C VAL A 303 -9.15 -21.80 21.50
N VAL A 304 -8.19 -20.92 21.78
CA VAL A 304 -7.80 -19.83 20.89
C VAL A 304 -7.42 -20.31 19.48
N PRO A 305 -6.60 -21.36 19.30
CA PRO A 305 -6.28 -21.88 17.97
C PRO A 305 -7.50 -22.29 17.14
N LEU A 306 -8.59 -22.73 17.77
CA LEU A 306 -9.81 -23.12 17.06
C LEU A 306 -10.48 -21.90 16.41
N GLY A 307 -10.47 -20.76 17.10
CA GLY A 307 -10.94 -19.49 16.54
C GLY A 307 -10.06 -19.00 15.40
N VAL A 308 -8.75 -19.13 15.54
CA VAL A 308 -7.78 -18.76 14.49
C VAL A 308 -8.02 -19.55 13.21
N VAL A 309 -8.17 -20.89 13.33
CA VAL A 309 -8.48 -21.77 12.18
C VAL A 309 -9.79 -21.33 11.51
N GLY A 310 -10.82 -21.01 12.28
CA GLY A 310 -12.09 -20.55 11.74
C GLY A 310 -11.99 -19.22 10.99
N ALA A 311 -11.23 -18.28 11.52
CA ALA A 311 -10.98 -17.00 10.86
C ALA A 311 -10.23 -17.18 9.53
N LEU A 312 -9.18 -18.01 9.51
CA LEU A 312 -8.40 -18.31 8.30
C LEU A 312 -9.25 -19.01 7.24
N LEU A 313 -10.01 -20.04 7.62
CA LEU A 313 -10.89 -20.75 6.69
C LEU A 313 -11.97 -19.86 6.08
N ALA A 314 -12.60 -18.99 6.88
CA ALA A 314 -13.62 -18.08 6.37
C ALA A 314 -13.05 -17.04 5.40
N THR A 315 -11.83 -16.57 5.66
CA THR A 315 -11.12 -15.60 4.80
C THR A 315 -10.72 -16.26 3.49
N ASP A 316 -10.16 -17.46 3.53
CA ASP A 316 -9.77 -18.25 2.36
C ASP A 316 -10.98 -18.61 1.48
N LEU A 317 -12.07 -19.09 2.07
CA LEU A 317 -13.32 -19.41 1.36
C LEU A 317 -13.93 -18.20 0.62
N ARG A 318 -13.67 -16.98 1.09
CA ARG A 318 -14.12 -15.74 0.44
C ARG A 318 -13.09 -15.16 -0.52
N GLY A 319 -11.92 -15.78 -0.67
CA GLY A 319 -10.84 -15.28 -1.52
C GLY A 319 -10.26 -13.94 -1.05
N LEU A 320 -10.33 -13.65 0.27
CA LEU A 320 -9.75 -12.44 0.85
C LEU A 320 -8.30 -12.69 1.26
N SER A 321 -7.47 -11.66 1.14
CA SER A 321 -6.05 -11.73 1.51
C SER A 321 -5.84 -11.60 3.02
N ASN A 322 -4.70 -12.11 3.50
CA ASN A 322 -4.23 -11.88 4.87
C ASN A 322 -3.53 -10.51 4.93
N ASP A 323 -4.33 -9.47 5.02
CA ASP A 323 -3.89 -8.09 5.15
C ASP A 323 -3.90 -7.59 6.61
N VAL A 324 -3.51 -6.34 6.82
CA VAL A 324 -3.51 -5.70 8.15
C VAL A 324 -4.92 -5.71 8.77
N TYR A 325 -5.96 -5.55 7.96
CA TYR A 325 -7.35 -5.53 8.44
C TYR A 325 -7.78 -6.91 8.95
N PHE A 326 -7.42 -7.98 8.22
CA PHE A 326 -7.64 -9.34 8.69
C PHE A 326 -6.91 -9.62 10.00
N GLN A 327 -5.66 -9.14 10.17
CA GLN A 327 -4.87 -9.31 11.40
C GLN A 327 -5.56 -8.67 12.62
N VAL A 328 -6.20 -7.51 12.46
CA VAL A 328 -7.02 -6.88 13.50
C VAL A 328 -8.24 -7.75 13.84
N GLY A 329 -8.91 -8.31 12.82
CA GLY A 329 -10.02 -9.25 13.01
C GLY A 329 -9.57 -10.51 13.76
N LEU A 330 -8.40 -11.04 13.46
CA LEU A 330 -7.82 -12.20 14.13
C LEU A 330 -7.53 -11.92 15.61
N LEU A 331 -6.93 -10.78 15.92
CA LEU A 331 -6.66 -10.38 17.32
C LEU A 331 -7.97 -10.27 18.13
N THR A 332 -9.01 -9.71 17.53
CA THR A 332 -10.35 -9.63 18.13
C THR A 332 -10.92 -11.04 18.41
N THR A 333 -10.75 -11.96 17.46
CA THR A 333 -11.20 -13.36 17.59
C THR A 333 -10.51 -14.08 18.75
N ILE A 334 -9.21 -13.84 18.98
CA ILE A 334 -8.46 -14.41 20.11
C ILE A 334 -9.14 -14.06 21.43
N GLY A 335 -9.45 -12.78 21.65
CA GLY A 335 -10.12 -12.34 22.88
C GLY A 335 -11.53 -12.92 23.05
N LEU A 336 -12.30 -12.98 21.97
CA LEU A 336 -13.68 -13.46 21.99
C LEU A 336 -13.77 -14.98 22.16
N SER A 337 -12.83 -15.75 21.60
CA SER A 337 -12.80 -17.22 21.73
C SER A 337 -12.61 -17.66 23.18
N ALA A 338 -11.76 -16.96 23.93
CA ALA A 338 -11.51 -17.22 25.33
C ALA A 338 -12.78 -17.06 26.20
N LYS A 339 -13.66 -16.09 25.87
CA LYS A 339 -14.89 -15.80 26.62
C LYS A 339 -15.79 -17.04 26.75
N ASN A 340 -16.01 -17.78 25.67
CA ASN A 340 -16.89 -18.96 25.68
C ASN A 340 -16.31 -20.10 26.54
N ALA A 341 -15.00 -20.30 26.47
CA ALA A 341 -14.30 -21.28 27.28
C ALA A 341 -14.35 -20.95 28.78
N ILE A 342 -14.13 -19.68 29.12
CA ILE A 342 -14.20 -19.18 30.50
C ILE A 342 -15.55 -19.54 31.14
N LEU A 343 -16.67 -19.25 30.45
CA LEU A 343 -18.01 -19.50 30.94
C LEU A 343 -18.30 -20.99 31.27
N ILE A 344 -17.70 -21.90 30.51
CA ILE A 344 -17.85 -23.35 30.76
C ILE A 344 -16.95 -23.79 31.92
N VAL A 345 -15.68 -23.39 31.88
CA VAL A 345 -14.67 -23.82 32.84
C VAL A 345 -14.96 -23.30 34.26
N GLU A 346 -15.37 -22.01 34.36
CA GLU A 346 -15.75 -21.40 35.64
C GLU A 346 -16.87 -22.20 36.35
N PHE A 347 -17.92 -22.53 35.61
CA PHE A 347 -19.03 -23.32 36.16
C PHE A 347 -18.61 -24.76 36.56
N ALA A 348 -17.73 -25.37 35.77
CA ALA A 348 -17.21 -26.69 36.11
C ALA A 348 -16.39 -26.67 37.41
N VAL A 349 -15.54 -25.67 37.59
CA VAL A 349 -14.73 -25.47 38.80
C VAL A 349 -15.64 -25.21 40.01
N GLU A 350 -16.67 -24.38 39.84
CA GLU A 350 -17.66 -24.11 40.90
C GLU A 350 -18.38 -25.42 41.35
N MET A 351 -18.79 -26.27 40.41
CA MET A 351 -19.44 -27.58 40.72
C MET A 351 -18.46 -28.55 41.38
N MET A 352 -17.20 -28.56 40.96
CA MET A 352 -16.19 -29.39 41.63
C MET A 352 -15.97 -28.98 43.08
N GLN A 353 -15.96 -27.66 43.35
CA GLN A 353 -15.72 -27.12 44.70
C GLN A 353 -16.94 -27.21 45.61
N LYS A 354 -18.16 -26.93 45.11
CA LYS A 354 -19.37 -26.88 45.92
C LYS A 354 -20.10 -28.21 46.04
N GLU A 355 -20.09 -29.00 44.95
CA GLU A 355 -20.88 -30.23 44.86
C GLU A 355 -20.00 -31.49 44.88
N GLY A 356 -18.68 -31.38 44.90
CA GLY A 356 -17.74 -32.49 44.96
C GLY A 356 -17.76 -33.41 43.73
N LYS A 357 -18.24 -32.92 42.58
CA LYS A 357 -18.32 -33.68 41.33
C LYS A 357 -16.92 -33.97 40.76
N THR A 358 -16.82 -35.08 40.02
CA THR A 358 -15.60 -35.36 39.26
C THR A 358 -15.39 -34.37 38.13
N PRO A 359 -14.15 -34.12 37.69
CA PRO A 359 -13.88 -33.16 36.59
C PRO A 359 -14.68 -33.43 35.31
N VAL A 360 -14.89 -34.72 34.99
CA VAL A 360 -15.65 -35.12 33.79
C VAL A 360 -17.15 -34.84 33.95
N GLU A 361 -17.74 -35.16 35.07
CA GLU A 361 -19.16 -34.88 35.34
C GLU A 361 -19.42 -33.37 35.39
N ALA A 362 -18.59 -32.63 36.12
CA ALA A 362 -18.71 -31.19 36.28
C ALA A 362 -18.64 -30.46 34.95
N ILE A 363 -17.70 -30.78 34.07
CA ILE A 363 -17.50 -30.05 32.80
C ILE A 363 -18.62 -30.37 31.79
N ILE A 364 -19.11 -31.61 31.74
CA ILE A 364 -20.23 -31.99 30.86
C ILE A 364 -21.51 -31.26 31.27
N GLU A 365 -21.78 -31.23 32.58
CA GLU A 365 -22.96 -30.53 33.11
C GLU A 365 -22.86 -29.02 32.94
N ALA A 366 -21.70 -28.43 33.20
CA ALA A 366 -21.41 -27.02 32.94
C ALA A 366 -21.63 -26.67 31.46
N ALA A 367 -21.13 -27.48 30.54
CA ALA A 367 -21.33 -27.29 29.11
C ALA A 367 -22.82 -27.31 28.71
N ARG A 368 -23.60 -28.23 29.29
CA ARG A 368 -25.05 -28.31 29.05
C ARG A 368 -25.80 -27.09 29.57
N MET A 369 -25.49 -26.61 30.78
CA MET A 369 -26.15 -25.45 31.37
C MET A 369 -25.79 -24.16 30.69
N ARG A 370 -24.55 -24.04 30.24
CA ARG A 370 -24.03 -22.84 29.56
C ARG A 370 -24.25 -22.80 28.04
N LEU A 371 -24.75 -23.89 27.45
CA LEU A 371 -24.97 -23.96 26.00
C LEU A 371 -25.86 -22.82 25.48
N ARG A 372 -27.01 -22.58 26.15
CA ARG A 372 -27.93 -21.52 25.73
C ARG A 372 -27.33 -20.13 25.85
N PRO A 373 -26.72 -19.67 26.96
CA PRO A 373 -26.03 -18.39 27.07
C PRO A 373 -24.92 -18.19 26.04
N ILE A 374 -24.12 -19.24 25.79
CA ILE A 374 -23.02 -19.17 24.78
C ILE A 374 -23.58 -18.99 23.38
N LEU A 375 -24.58 -19.77 22.99
CA LEU A 375 -25.21 -19.62 21.69
C LEU A 375 -25.87 -18.25 21.51
N MET A 376 -26.57 -17.74 22.54
CA MET A 376 -27.20 -16.42 22.47
C MET A 376 -26.16 -15.31 22.28
N THR A 377 -25.07 -15.31 23.06
CA THR A 377 -24.04 -14.27 22.95
C THR A 377 -23.24 -14.38 21.65
N SER A 378 -22.94 -15.59 21.19
CA SER A 378 -22.22 -15.80 19.93
C SER A 378 -23.05 -15.41 18.71
N LEU A 379 -24.35 -15.80 18.68
CA LEU A 379 -25.26 -15.40 17.61
C LEU A 379 -25.48 -13.89 17.59
N ALA A 380 -25.69 -13.26 18.75
CA ALA A 380 -25.82 -11.80 18.82
C ALA A 380 -24.59 -11.10 18.26
N PHE A 381 -23.38 -11.61 18.56
CA PHE A 381 -22.14 -11.03 18.07
C PHE A 381 -21.96 -11.27 16.56
N ILE A 382 -22.19 -12.50 16.08
CA ILE A 382 -22.10 -12.87 14.65
C ILE A 382 -23.06 -12.01 13.82
N LEU A 383 -24.32 -11.87 14.28
CA LEU A 383 -25.30 -11.03 13.59
C LEU A 383 -24.95 -9.54 13.68
N GLY A 384 -24.33 -9.09 14.78
CA GLY A 384 -23.85 -7.72 14.95
C GLY A 384 -22.71 -7.35 13.98
N VAL A 385 -21.86 -8.33 13.63
CA VAL A 385 -20.74 -8.15 12.68
C VAL A 385 -21.18 -8.39 11.22
N LEU A 386 -22.31 -9.05 10.98
CA LEU A 386 -22.83 -9.37 9.64
C LEU A 386 -22.89 -8.14 8.70
N PRO A 387 -23.31 -6.93 9.13
CA PRO A 387 -23.30 -5.75 8.28
C PRO A 387 -21.89 -5.41 7.73
N LEU A 388 -20.83 -5.66 8.49
CA LEU A 388 -19.45 -5.45 8.03
C LEU A 388 -19.07 -6.49 6.95
N VAL A 389 -19.52 -7.72 7.12
CA VAL A 389 -19.23 -8.82 6.17
C VAL A 389 -19.89 -8.59 4.82
N ILE A 390 -21.09 -8.02 4.79
CA ILE A 390 -21.88 -7.80 3.57
C ILE A 390 -21.82 -6.35 3.07
N SER A 391 -20.95 -5.52 3.66
CA SER A 391 -20.84 -4.12 3.28
C SER A 391 -20.38 -3.97 1.83
N HIS A 392 -20.91 -2.96 1.14
CA HIS A 392 -20.57 -2.59 -0.22
C HIS A 392 -20.27 -1.08 -0.30
N GLY A 393 -19.41 -0.70 -1.24
CA GLY A 393 -19.07 0.70 -1.46
C GLY A 393 -17.68 1.08 -0.97
N ALA A 394 -17.45 2.38 -0.77
CA ALA A 394 -16.17 2.90 -0.34
C ALA A 394 -15.76 2.34 1.04
N GLY A 395 -14.54 1.82 1.16
CA GLY A 395 -14.03 1.24 2.41
C GLY A 395 -14.57 -0.16 2.74
N SER A 396 -15.44 -0.74 1.92
CA SER A 396 -16.02 -2.07 2.17
C SER A 396 -14.96 -3.19 2.23
N GLY A 397 -13.85 -3.06 1.52
CA GLY A 397 -12.75 -4.04 1.56
C GLY A 397 -12.21 -4.26 2.97
N ALA A 398 -11.89 -3.18 3.68
CA ALA A 398 -11.43 -3.24 5.07
C ALA A 398 -12.49 -3.82 6.01
N GLN A 399 -13.76 -3.39 5.86
CA GLN A 399 -14.88 -3.91 6.65
C GLN A 399 -15.11 -5.40 6.41
N ASN A 400 -15.08 -5.84 5.15
CA ASN A 400 -15.21 -7.24 4.77
C ASN A 400 -14.09 -8.10 5.33
N ALA A 401 -12.84 -7.62 5.29
CA ALA A 401 -11.69 -8.36 5.82
C ALA A 401 -11.80 -8.56 7.35
N VAL A 402 -12.01 -7.47 8.10
CA VAL A 402 -12.24 -7.54 9.56
C VAL A 402 -13.45 -8.39 9.90
N GLY A 403 -14.61 -8.08 9.26
CA GLY A 403 -15.88 -8.73 9.54
C GLY A 403 -15.84 -10.24 9.27
N THR A 404 -15.23 -10.66 8.16
CA THR A 404 -15.13 -12.08 7.79
C THR A 404 -14.24 -12.83 8.76
N GLY A 405 -13.07 -12.28 9.11
CA GLY A 405 -12.15 -12.89 10.07
C GLY A 405 -12.81 -13.10 11.44
N VAL A 406 -13.48 -12.06 11.94
CA VAL A 406 -14.19 -12.12 13.24
C VAL A 406 -15.37 -13.07 13.20
N MET A 407 -16.23 -13.01 12.16
CA MET A 407 -17.40 -13.85 12.04
C MET A 407 -17.01 -15.33 11.91
N GLY A 408 -16.07 -15.66 11.04
CA GLY A 408 -15.58 -17.02 10.84
C GLY A 408 -14.90 -17.59 12.10
N GLY A 409 -14.07 -16.78 12.74
CA GLY A 409 -13.42 -17.13 13.98
C GLY A 409 -14.40 -17.39 15.13
N MET A 410 -15.39 -16.52 15.29
CA MET A 410 -16.45 -16.69 16.30
C MET A 410 -17.32 -17.91 16.04
N PHE A 411 -17.68 -18.16 14.78
CA PHE A 411 -18.48 -19.35 14.43
C PHE A 411 -17.72 -20.62 14.78
N ALA A 412 -16.48 -20.76 14.32
CA ALA A 412 -15.64 -21.91 14.60
C ALA A 412 -15.34 -22.06 16.10
N ALA A 413 -14.96 -20.97 16.76
CA ALA A 413 -14.71 -20.98 18.20
C ALA A 413 -15.95 -21.42 18.99
N THR A 414 -17.16 -20.99 18.59
CA THR A 414 -18.38 -21.36 19.29
C THR A 414 -18.74 -22.84 19.10
N VAL A 415 -18.73 -23.30 17.85
CA VAL A 415 -19.08 -24.70 17.53
C VAL A 415 -18.05 -25.65 18.11
N LEU A 416 -16.76 -25.37 17.90
CA LEU A 416 -15.69 -26.27 18.35
C LEU A 416 -15.48 -26.20 19.87
N ALA A 417 -15.63 -25.02 20.50
CA ALA A 417 -15.46 -24.90 21.95
C ALA A 417 -16.41 -25.79 22.73
N ILE A 418 -17.65 -25.94 22.31
CA ILE A 418 -18.64 -26.80 22.98
C ILE A 418 -18.13 -28.24 23.13
N TYR A 419 -17.39 -28.73 22.13
CA TYR A 419 -16.85 -30.10 22.14
C TYR A 419 -15.44 -30.16 22.72
N PHE A 420 -14.58 -29.23 22.43
CA PHE A 420 -13.17 -29.29 22.77
C PHE A 420 -12.84 -28.72 24.16
N VAL A 421 -13.60 -27.75 24.68
CA VAL A 421 -13.39 -27.21 26.04
C VAL A 421 -13.50 -28.32 27.10
N PRO A 422 -14.53 -29.20 27.09
CA PRO A 422 -14.59 -30.28 28.01
C PRO A 422 -13.36 -31.21 27.96
N VAL A 423 -12.89 -31.53 26.76
CA VAL A 423 -11.71 -32.37 26.56
C VAL A 423 -10.45 -31.70 27.10
N PHE A 424 -10.21 -30.43 26.72
CA PHE A 424 -9.04 -29.67 27.18
C PHE A 424 -9.01 -29.52 28.70
N PHE A 425 -10.15 -29.21 29.31
CA PHE A 425 -10.26 -29.10 30.76
C PHE A 425 -9.87 -30.39 31.47
N VAL A 426 -10.44 -31.51 31.05
CA VAL A 426 -10.13 -32.83 31.66
C VAL A 426 -8.67 -33.22 31.48
N VAL A 427 -8.11 -33.02 30.29
CA VAL A 427 -6.70 -33.31 30.00
C VAL A 427 -5.77 -32.48 30.87
N VAL A 428 -6.03 -31.18 30.96
CA VAL A 428 -5.20 -30.26 31.76
C VAL A 428 -5.30 -30.59 33.24
N GLU A 429 -6.51 -30.78 33.78
CA GLU A 429 -6.69 -31.17 35.19
C GLU A 429 -5.97 -32.48 35.53
N HIS A 430 -6.02 -33.50 34.67
CA HIS A 430 -5.28 -34.75 34.87
C HIS A 430 -3.74 -34.52 34.82
N LEU A 431 -3.26 -33.69 33.93
CA LEU A 431 -1.83 -33.33 33.85
C LEU A 431 -1.35 -32.65 35.14
N PHE A 432 -2.05 -31.60 35.57
CA PHE A 432 -1.69 -30.86 36.78
C PHE A 432 -1.85 -31.67 38.06
N ALA A 433 -2.85 -32.59 38.11
CA ALA A 433 -3.00 -33.53 39.25
C ALA A 433 -1.82 -34.51 39.38
N ARG A 434 -1.18 -34.90 38.26
CA ARG A 434 0.05 -35.69 38.28
C ARG A 434 1.25 -34.89 38.82
N PHE A 435 1.40 -33.62 38.43
CA PHE A 435 2.47 -32.76 38.94
C PHE A 435 2.29 -32.39 40.42
N LYS A 436 1.08 -32.39 40.97
CA LYS A 436 0.80 -32.14 42.38
C LYS A 436 1.10 -33.37 43.28
N LYS A 437 1.20 -34.58 42.68
CA LYS A 437 1.51 -35.84 43.39
C LYS A 437 2.99 -36.25 43.32
N ALA A 438 3.77 -35.61 42.46
CA ALA A 438 5.23 -35.75 42.39
C ALA A 438 5.92 -34.61 43.16
#